data_92dc3e7f6577a2007b30bb8c3cd965dc
#
_entry.id   92dc3e7f6577a2007b30bb8c3cd965dc
#
_cell.length_a   1.000
_cell.length_b   1.000
_cell.length_c   1.000
_cell.angle_alpha   90.00
_cell.angle_beta   90.00
_cell.angle_gamma   90.00
#
_symmetry.space_group_name_H-M   'P 1'
#
loop_
_entity.id
_entity.type
_entity.pdbx_description
1 polymer ?
#
loop_
_entity_poly.entity_id
_entity_poly.type
_entity_poly.pdbx_seq_one_letter_code
_entity_poly.pdbx_strand_id
1 'polypeptide(L)'
;KKIIKKARVYRALGVINETELRYKKKKKWNYNVKDQGWRYHMSDINAAIGITQLKRFTELASKRQAIAKKYDDYFKKYKNLVTVFSRDYKKEVPHIYCLIINKPINRNYLRSELLYKNIETGVHYKPGYYLDYYKSDKKFFPNCEKVQKKIITLPLHPGLTNNDIKKITKTLLNLLKK
;
A
#
# COMPACT_ATOMS: atom_id res chain seq x y z
N LYS A 1 -20.04 17.23 -7.28
CA LYS A 1 -19.82 17.92 -8.59
C LYS A 1 -18.96 19.19 -8.43
N LYS A 2 -19.20 20.09 -7.42
CA LYS A 2 -18.45 21.35 -7.21
C LYS A 2 -16.95 21.12 -6.97
N ILE A 3 -16.59 20.14 -6.11
CA ILE A 3 -15.19 19.78 -5.80
C ILE A 3 -14.44 19.32 -7.06
N ILE A 4 -15.06 18.46 -7.88
CA ILE A 4 -14.45 17.96 -9.11
C ILE A 4 -14.13 19.09 -10.09
N LYS A 5 -15.05 20.06 -10.25
CA LYS A 5 -14.80 21.24 -11.10
C LYS A 5 -13.62 22.05 -10.58
N LYS A 6 -13.54 22.28 -9.26
CA LYS A 6 -12.43 23.01 -8.64
C LYS A 6 -11.09 22.28 -8.80
N ALA A 7 -11.07 20.97 -8.58
CA ALA A 7 -9.88 20.14 -8.74
C ALA A 7 -9.36 20.15 -10.20
N ARG A 8 -10.25 20.15 -11.20
CA ARG A 8 -9.87 20.26 -12.61
C ARG A 8 -9.18 21.59 -12.94
N VAL A 9 -9.66 22.68 -12.39
CA VAL A 9 -9.05 24.01 -12.54
C VAL A 9 -7.68 24.04 -11.87
N TYR A 10 -7.59 23.59 -10.64
CA TYR A 10 -6.34 23.62 -9.87
C TYR A 10 -5.23 22.76 -10.49
N ARG A 11 -5.52 21.56 -11.00
CA ARG A 11 -4.52 20.72 -11.65
C ARG A 11 -3.98 21.31 -12.97
N ALA A 12 -4.69 22.30 -13.54
CA ALA A 12 -4.42 22.93 -14.80
C ALA A 12 -4.01 24.41 -14.64
N LEU A 13 -3.11 24.70 -13.69
CA LEU A 13 -2.55 26.04 -13.47
C LEU A 13 -3.60 27.10 -13.05
N GLY A 14 -4.77 26.70 -12.59
CA GLY A 14 -5.85 27.63 -12.27
C GLY A 14 -6.62 28.15 -13.49
N VAL A 15 -6.32 27.65 -14.69
CA VAL A 15 -6.94 28.08 -15.96
C VAL A 15 -8.36 27.52 -16.06
N ILE A 16 -9.31 28.41 -16.39
CA ILE A 16 -10.72 28.03 -16.57
C ILE A 16 -10.93 27.53 -18.00
N ASN A 17 -11.60 26.38 -18.14
CA ASN A 17 -12.03 25.78 -19.42
C ASN A 17 -10.91 25.28 -20.35
N GLU A 18 -9.66 25.16 -19.89
CA GLU A 18 -8.55 24.75 -20.75
C GLU A 18 -8.76 23.34 -21.34
N THR A 19 -9.16 22.38 -20.53
CA THR A 19 -9.24 20.97 -20.91
C THR A 19 -10.35 20.70 -21.93
N GLU A 20 -11.51 21.37 -21.81
CA GLU A 20 -12.63 21.18 -22.75
C GLU A 20 -12.40 21.88 -24.10
N LEU A 21 -11.68 22.99 -24.09
CA LEU A 21 -11.41 23.76 -25.30
C LEU A 21 -10.29 23.17 -26.17
N ARG A 22 -9.31 22.47 -25.58
CA ARG A 22 -8.24 21.78 -26.30
C ARG A 22 -8.78 20.71 -27.24
N TYR A 23 -9.73 19.90 -26.78
CA TYR A 23 -10.29 18.79 -27.56
C TYR A 23 -11.37 19.21 -28.55
N LYS A 24 -11.97 20.38 -28.38
CA LYS A 24 -13.04 20.90 -29.28
C LYS A 24 -12.55 21.75 -30.45
N LYS A 25 -11.24 21.75 -30.79
CA LYS A 25 -10.63 22.59 -31.84
C LYS A 25 -10.94 24.10 -31.74
N LYS A 26 -11.46 24.58 -30.61
CA LYS A 26 -11.79 26.00 -30.34
C LYS A 26 -10.77 26.62 -29.38
N LYS A 27 -9.47 26.40 -29.64
CA LYS A 27 -8.42 27.08 -28.84
C LYS A 27 -8.51 28.57 -29.04
N LYS A 28 -8.96 29.28 -28.02
CA LYS A 28 -8.73 30.72 -27.91
C LYS A 28 -7.40 30.93 -27.21
N TRP A 29 -6.56 31.78 -27.77
CA TRP A 29 -5.30 32.21 -27.14
C TRP A 29 -5.57 32.99 -25.84
N ASN A 30 -6.75 33.60 -25.71
CA ASN A 30 -7.18 34.33 -24.53
C ASN A 30 -7.84 33.38 -23.52
N TYR A 31 -7.22 33.21 -22.37
CA TYR A 31 -7.68 32.43 -21.25
C TYR A 31 -7.59 33.26 -19.97
N ASN A 32 -8.31 32.89 -18.94
CA ASN A 32 -8.29 33.55 -17.64
C ASN A 32 -7.87 32.56 -16.53
N VAL A 33 -7.09 33.06 -15.57
CA VAL A 33 -6.68 32.35 -14.37
C VAL A 33 -7.47 32.93 -13.21
N LYS A 34 -8.25 32.10 -12.53
CA LYS A 34 -9.14 32.51 -11.45
C LYS A 34 -8.54 32.30 -10.06
N ASP A 35 -7.75 31.26 -9.90
CA ASP A 35 -7.10 30.87 -8.65
C ASP A 35 -5.70 30.38 -8.94
N GLN A 36 -4.83 30.37 -7.94
CA GLN A 36 -3.53 29.71 -8.04
C GLN A 36 -3.74 28.21 -8.22
N GLY A 37 -3.15 27.64 -9.26
CA GLY A 37 -3.17 26.22 -9.54
C GLY A 37 -1.78 25.63 -9.70
N TRP A 38 -1.72 24.33 -9.95
CA TRP A 38 -0.49 23.57 -10.12
C TRP A 38 -0.47 22.84 -11.45
N ARG A 39 0.72 22.53 -11.95
CA ARG A 39 0.89 21.76 -13.17
C ARG A 39 0.83 20.25 -12.85
N TYR A 40 -0.37 19.72 -12.63
CA TYR A 40 -0.64 18.31 -12.36
C TYR A 40 -1.29 17.60 -13.55
N HIS A 41 -0.81 17.93 -14.76
CA HIS A 41 -1.26 17.24 -15.97
C HIS A 41 -0.62 15.84 -16.02
N MET A 42 -1.46 14.84 -16.27
CA MET A 42 -0.97 13.50 -16.57
C MET A 42 -0.41 13.50 -18.01
N SER A 43 0.79 12.99 -18.21
CA SER A 43 1.35 12.80 -19.56
C SER A 43 0.62 11.65 -20.28
N ASP A 44 0.61 11.68 -21.60
CA ASP A 44 -0.02 10.62 -22.41
C ASP A 44 0.64 9.26 -22.19
N ILE A 45 1.96 9.23 -21.93
CA ILE A 45 2.70 8.01 -21.56
C ILE A 45 2.12 7.42 -20.26
N ASN A 46 2.01 8.24 -19.21
CA ASN A 46 1.44 7.77 -17.94
C ASN A 46 -0.03 7.38 -18.06
N ALA A 47 -0.80 8.08 -18.90
CA ALA A 47 -2.19 7.75 -19.18
C ALA A 47 -2.31 6.40 -19.89
N ALA A 48 -1.47 6.11 -20.88
CA ALA A 48 -1.46 4.82 -21.58
C ALA A 48 -1.11 3.65 -20.65
N ILE A 49 -0.09 3.83 -19.78
CA ILE A 49 0.25 2.85 -18.74
C ILE A 49 -0.95 2.64 -17.79
N GLY A 50 -1.56 3.74 -17.31
CA GLY A 50 -2.70 3.71 -16.41
C GLY A 50 -3.90 2.98 -16.99
N ILE A 51 -4.25 3.22 -18.25
CA ILE A 51 -5.34 2.53 -18.95
C ILE A 51 -5.07 1.02 -19.02
N THR A 52 -3.83 0.63 -19.35
CA THR A 52 -3.45 -0.78 -19.40
C THR A 52 -3.55 -1.44 -18.02
N GLN A 53 -3.10 -0.77 -16.95
CA GLN A 53 -3.23 -1.28 -15.59
C GLN A 53 -4.69 -1.40 -15.13
N LEU A 54 -5.54 -0.42 -15.48
CA LEU A 54 -6.98 -0.48 -15.19
C LEU A 54 -7.67 -1.66 -15.88
N LYS A 55 -7.34 -1.96 -17.13
CA LYS A 55 -7.87 -3.15 -17.83
C LYS A 55 -7.52 -4.45 -17.11
N ARG A 56 -6.35 -4.52 -16.47
CA ARG A 56 -5.88 -5.70 -15.73
C ARG A 56 -6.24 -5.68 -14.24
N PHE A 57 -6.89 -4.62 -13.76
CA PHE A 57 -7.12 -4.41 -12.32
C PHE A 57 -7.83 -5.60 -11.66
N THR A 58 -8.91 -6.09 -12.24
CA THR A 58 -9.69 -7.20 -11.67
C THR A 58 -8.87 -8.48 -11.53
N GLU A 59 -8.07 -8.83 -12.54
CA GLU A 59 -7.16 -9.98 -12.49
C GLU A 59 -6.11 -9.82 -11.36
N LEU A 60 -5.44 -8.68 -11.33
CA LEU A 60 -4.39 -8.39 -10.35
C LEU A 60 -4.93 -8.33 -8.92
N ALA A 61 -6.12 -7.75 -8.74
CA ALA A 61 -6.82 -7.68 -7.46
C ALA A 61 -7.18 -9.07 -6.94
N SER A 62 -7.78 -9.91 -7.79
CA SER A 62 -8.16 -11.29 -7.44
C SER A 62 -6.94 -12.13 -7.05
N LYS A 63 -5.82 -12.01 -7.77
CA LYS A 63 -4.57 -12.70 -7.42
C LYS A 63 -4.04 -12.27 -6.05
N ARG A 64 -4.02 -10.97 -5.74
CA ARG A 64 -3.60 -10.46 -4.41
C ARG A 64 -4.51 -10.96 -3.29
N GLN A 65 -5.82 -10.92 -3.50
CA GLN A 65 -6.80 -11.44 -2.53
C GLN A 65 -6.61 -12.94 -2.29
N ALA A 66 -6.41 -13.74 -3.34
CA ALA A 66 -6.18 -15.17 -3.22
C ALA A 66 -4.90 -15.50 -2.43
N ILE A 67 -3.80 -14.77 -2.67
CA ILE A 67 -2.55 -14.94 -1.92
C ILE A 67 -2.75 -14.55 -0.46
N ALA A 68 -3.40 -13.43 -0.17
CA ALA A 68 -3.66 -12.98 1.19
C ALA A 68 -4.54 -13.97 1.96
N LYS A 69 -5.59 -14.53 1.34
CA LYS A 69 -6.42 -15.60 1.93
C LYS A 69 -5.59 -16.84 2.27
N LYS A 70 -4.66 -17.26 1.40
CA LYS A 70 -3.77 -18.38 1.69
C LYS A 70 -2.87 -18.12 2.90
N TYR A 71 -2.36 -16.91 3.04
CA TYR A 71 -1.62 -16.51 4.24
C TYR A 71 -2.51 -16.56 5.48
N ASP A 72 -3.74 -16.00 5.42
CA ASP A 72 -4.69 -16.05 6.53
C ASP A 72 -4.97 -17.49 6.96
N ASP A 73 -5.26 -18.38 6.01
CA ASP A 73 -5.56 -19.79 6.29
C ASP A 73 -4.35 -20.52 6.89
N TYR A 74 -3.15 -20.15 6.46
CA TYR A 74 -1.93 -20.73 7.03
C TYR A 74 -1.69 -20.28 8.47
N PHE A 75 -1.83 -18.97 8.75
CA PHE A 75 -1.50 -18.39 10.04
C PHE A 75 -2.61 -18.53 11.10
N LYS A 76 -3.87 -18.75 10.71
CA LYS A 76 -4.99 -18.99 11.63
C LYS A 76 -4.69 -20.07 12.68
N LYS A 77 -3.87 -21.08 12.32
CA LYS A 77 -3.48 -22.19 13.18
C LYS A 77 -2.40 -21.82 14.21
N TYR A 78 -1.78 -20.65 14.08
CA TYR A 78 -0.59 -20.26 14.86
C TYR A 78 -0.82 -18.93 15.59
N LYS A 79 -2.00 -18.74 16.17
CA LYS A 79 -2.39 -17.51 16.88
C LYS A 79 -1.47 -17.15 18.05
N ASN A 80 -0.82 -18.15 18.65
CA ASN A 80 0.19 -17.98 19.70
C ASN A 80 1.51 -17.40 19.18
N LEU A 81 1.80 -17.52 17.91
CA LEU A 81 3.03 -17.01 17.27
C LEU A 81 2.81 -15.68 16.53
N VAL A 82 1.67 -15.53 15.88
CA VAL A 82 1.35 -14.36 15.07
C VAL A 82 -0.11 -13.95 15.20
N THR A 83 -0.37 -12.65 15.09
CA THR A 83 -1.72 -12.10 14.92
C THR A 83 -1.92 -11.61 13.49
N VAL A 84 -2.98 -12.10 12.86
CA VAL A 84 -3.44 -11.72 11.52
C VAL A 84 -4.53 -10.67 11.65
N PHE A 85 -4.48 -9.62 10.82
CA PHE A 85 -5.55 -8.63 10.76
C PHE A 85 -6.79 -9.21 10.08
N SER A 86 -7.97 -8.91 10.60
CA SER A 86 -9.24 -9.23 9.94
C SER A 86 -9.38 -8.42 8.65
N ARG A 87 -9.84 -9.05 7.57
CA ARG A 87 -10.03 -8.42 6.25
C ARG A 87 -11.36 -8.80 5.64
N ASP A 88 -12.03 -7.85 5.04
CA ASP A 88 -13.20 -8.08 4.20
C ASP A 88 -12.79 -8.08 2.71
N TYR A 89 -12.44 -9.26 2.20
CA TYR A 89 -12.02 -9.42 0.80
C TYR A 89 -13.11 -9.13 -0.24
N LYS A 90 -14.34 -8.87 0.16
CA LYS A 90 -15.37 -8.35 -0.76
C LYS A 90 -15.20 -6.85 -1.04
N LYS A 91 -14.58 -6.14 -0.10
CA LYS A 91 -14.38 -4.68 -0.16
C LYS A 91 -12.92 -4.26 -0.27
N GLU A 92 -11.99 -5.15 0.09
CA GLU A 92 -10.57 -4.83 0.21
C GLU A 92 -9.72 -5.56 -0.83
N VAL A 93 -8.83 -4.83 -1.46
CA VAL A 93 -7.73 -5.38 -2.26
C VAL A 93 -6.43 -5.09 -1.52
N PRO A 94 -5.82 -6.09 -0.86
CA PRO A 94 -4.62 -5.86 -0.08
C PRO A 94 -3.43 -5.54 -1.00
N HIS A 95 -2.74 -4.43 -0.71
CA HIS A 95 -1.49 -4.08 -1.36
C HIS A 95 -0.26 -4.52 -0.56
N ILE A 96 -0.43 -4.71 0.75
CA ILE A 96 0.56 -5.25 1.69
C ILE A 96 -0.07 -6.34 2.55
N TYR A 97 0.74 -7.26 3.07
CA TYR A 97 0.30 -8.26 4.03
C TYR A 97 1.10 -8.17 5.32
N CYS A 98 0.52 -7.52 6.32
CA CYS A 98 1.13 -7.32 7.63
C CYS A 98 0.69 -8.39 8.63
N LEU A 99 1.62 -8.74 9.54
CA LEU A 99 1.42 -9.57 10.72
C LEU A 99 1.95 -8.85 11.95
N ILE A 100 1.43 -9.21 13.14
CA ILE A 100 2.04 -8.87 14.43
C ILE A 100 2.68 -10.15 14.99
N ILE A 101 3.95 -10.06 15.34
CA ILE A 101 4.70 -11.16 15.97
C ILE A 101 4.35 -11.18 17.46
N ASN A 102 3.84 -12.30 17.97
CA ASN A 102 3.43 -12.47 19.38
C ASN A 102 4.58 -12.97 20.28
N LYS A 103 5.66 -13.47 19.68
CA LYS A 103 6.84 -13.95 20.41
C LYS A 103 7.77 -12.79 20.80
N PRO A 104 8.53 -12.93 21.92
CA PRO A 104 9.52 -11.94 22.35
C PRO A 104 10.81 -12.04 21.52
N ILE A 105 10.69 -11.90 20.21
CA ILE A 105 11.82 -11.91 19.29
C ILE A 105 12.08 -10.51 18.76
N ASN A 106 13.35 -10.17 18.55
CA ASN A 106 13.70 -8.93 17.87
C ASN A 106 13.27 -9.02 16.39
N ARG A 107 12.32 -8.16 15.98
CA ARG A 107 11.82 -8.14 14.60
C ARG A 107 12.92 -7.89 13.57
N ASN A 108 13.92 -7.05 13.86
CA ASN A 108 14.97 -6.75 12.88
C ASN A 108 15.88 -7.96 12.69
N TYR A 109 16.20 -8.68 13.76
CA TYR A 109 16.89 -9.98 13.68
C TYR A 109 16.06 -10.99 12.85
N LEU A 110 14.77 -11.12 13.13
CA LEU A 110 13.88 -12.00 12.35
C LEU A 110 13.87 -11.64 10.85
N ARG A 111 13.87 -10.35 10.53
CA ARG A 111 13.95 -9.88 9.14
C ARG A 111 15.29 -10.23 8.48
N SER A 112 16.39 -10.11 9.20
CA SER A 112 17.71 -10.51 8.69
C SER A 112 17.78 -12.01 8.39
N GLU A 113 17.25 -12.85 9.29
CA GLU A 113 17.15 -14.29 9.07
C GLU A 113 16.31 -14.68 7.87
N LEU A 114 15.16 -13.96 7.67
CA LEU A 114 14.30 -14.15 6.51
C LEU A 114 15.02 -13.72 5.21
N LEU A 115 15.72 -12.60 5.24
CA LEU A 115 16.50 -12.11 4.09
C LEU A 115 17.63 -13.08 3.71
N TYR A 116 18.34 -13.64 4.69
CA TYR A 116 19.36 -14.68 4.47
C TYR A 116 18.79 -15.91 3.74
N LYS A 117 17.48 -16.17 3.90
CA LYS A 117 16.74 -17.23 3.19
C LYS A 117 16.07 -16.75 1.90
N ASN A 118 16.48 -15.59 1.38
CA ASN A 118 15.91 -14.95 0.19
C ASN A 118 14.40 -14.64 0.32
N ILE A 119 13.99 -14.21 1.52
CA ILE A 119 12.62 -13.72 1.79
C ILE A 119 12.74 -12.27 2.26
N GLU A 120 12.51 -11.33 1.35
CA GLU A 120 12.49 -9.92 1.67
C GLU A 120 11.21 -9.55 2.41
N THR A 121 11.34 -8.78 3.50
CA THR A 121 10.21 -8.35 4.34
C THR A 121 10.26 -6.86 4.62
N GLY A 122 9.10 -6.26 4.81
CA GLY A 122 8.96 -4.84 5.09
C GLY A 122 8.49 -4.52 6.51
N VAL A 123 8.43 -3.21 6.79
CA VAL A 123 7.78 -2.64 7.98
C VAL A 123 6.90 -1.49 7.53
N HIS A 124 5.59 -1.65 7.60
CA HIS A 124 4.61 -0.66 7.17
C HIS A 124 3.70 -0.26 8.34
N TYR A 125 4.02 0.87 8.99
CA TYR A 125 5.11 1.82 8.72
C TYR A 125 5.78 2.24 10.02
N LYS A 126 6.92 3.01 9.96
CA LYS A 126 7.43 3.75 11.11
C LYS A 126 6.33 4.73 11.55
N PRO A 127 5.97 4.78 12.84
CA PRO A 127 4.94 5.71 13.30
C PRO A 127 5.31 7.16 12.99
N GLY A 128 4.32 7.96 12.54
CA GLY A 128 4.55 9.34 12.13
C GLY A 128 5.14 10.22 13.24
N TYR A 129 4.74 10.00 14.48
CA TYR A 129 5.28 10.75 15.64
C TYR A 129 6.75 10.44 15.96
N TYR A 130 7.41 9.50 15.27
CA TYR A 130 8.87 9.31 15.29
C TYR A 130 9.60 10.09 14.18
N LEU A 131 8.87 10.76 13.31
CA LEU A 131 9.46 11.63 12.29
C LEU A 131 9.62 13.03 12.87
N ASP A 132 10.75 13.66 12.61
CA ASP A 132 11.10 14.95 13.26
C ASP A 132 10.04 16.03 13.01
N TYR A 133 9.47 16.08 11.81
CA TYR A 133 8.43 17.05 11.46
C TYR A 133 7.10 16.83 12.21
N TYR A 134 6.74 15.56 12.53
CA TYR A 134 5.49 15.21 13.23
C TYR A 134 5.72 14.76 14.67
N LYS A 135 6.87 15.10 15.26
CA LYS A 135 7.26 14.65 16.59
C LYS A 135 6.19 14.96 17.63
N SER A 136 5.77 13.94 18.35
CA SER A 136 4.78 14.03 19.43
C SER A 136 5.10 13.03 20.54
N ASP A 137 4.51 13.23 21.70
CA ASP A 137 4.71 12.33 22.85
C ASP A 137 4.06 10.98 22.60
N LYS A 138 4.86 9.93 22.74
CA LYS A 138 4.46 8.52 22.54
C LYS A 138 3.30 8.08 23.42
N LYS A 139 3.13 8.70 24.60
CA LYS A 139 2.04 8.38 25.54
C LYS A 139 0.65 8.55 24.93
N PHE A 140 0.49 9.40 23.91
CA PHE A 140 -0.76 9.58 23.20
C PHE A 140 -1.10 8.42 22.25
N PHE A 141 -0.14 7.50 22.00
CA PHE A 141 -0.29 6.42 21.01
C PHE A 141 -0.01 5.02 21.58
N PRO A 142 -0.62 4.62 22.72
CA PRO A 142 -0.25 3.39 23.44
C PRO A 142 -0.45 2.12 22.61
N ASN A 143 -1.47 2.07 21.75
CA ASN A 143 -1.71 0.92 20.89
C ASN A 143 -0.67 0.83 19.76
N CYS A 144 -0.22 1.95 19.23
CA CYS A 144 0.84 1.99 18.23
C CYS A 144 2.17 1.53 18.83
N GLU A 145 2.50 2.00 20.06
CA GLU A 145 3.70 1.58 20.79
C GLU A 145 3.73 0.05 21.06
N LYS A 146 2.58 -0.55 21.38
CA LYS A 146 2.49 -2.00 21.61
C LYS A 146 2.87 -2.82 20.37
N VAL A 147 2.56 -2.34 19.17
CA VAL A 147 2.70 -3.13 17.93
C VAL A 147 3.85 -2.69 17.02
N GLN A 148 4.31 -1.45 17.10
CA GLN A 148 5.28 -0.89 16.15
C GLN A 148 6.61 -1.66 16.07
N LYS A 149 7.05 -2.29 17.16
CA LYS A 149 8.25 -3.15 17.20
C LYS A 149 8.00 -4.59 16.76
N LYS A 150 6.73 -4.99 16.64
CA LYS A 150 6.29 -6.37 16.39
C LYS A 150 5.72 -6.56 14.98
N ILE A 151 5.37 -5.48 14.26
CA ILE A 151 4.77 -5.58 12.94
C ILE A 151 5.82 -5.95 11.89
N ILE A 152 5.47 -6.91 11.03
CA ILE A 152 6.26 -7.33 9.88
C ILE A 152 5.36 -7.45 8.67
N THR A 153 5.86 -7.11 7.50
CA THR A 153 5.13 -7.22 6.23
C THR A 153 5.77 -8.29 5.37
N LEU A 154 4.97 -9.27 4.99
CA LEU A 154 5.37 -10.35 4.10
C LEU A 154 5.20 -9.95 2.63
N PRO A 155 5.92 -10.60 1.69
CA PRO A 155 5.75 -10.39 0.26
C PRO A 155 4.30 -10.59 -0.18
N LEU A 156 3.75 -9.64 -0.95
CA LEU A 156 2.42 -9.74 -1.54
C LEU A 156 2.40 -9.10 -2.93
N HIS A 157 2.54 -9.91 -3.96
CA HIS A 157 2.42 -9.47 -5.36
C HIS A 157 1.82 -10.59 -6.23
N PRO A 158 1.19 -10.26 -7.37
CA PRO A 158 0.46 -11.23 -8.20
C PRO A 158 1.29 -12.37 -8.79
N GLY A 159 2.63 -12.25 -8.77
CA GLY A 159 3.55 -13.27 -9.26
C GLY A 159 3.98 -14.33 -8.24
N LEU A 160 3.51 -14.24 -6.97
CA LEU A 160 3.84 -15.27 -5.98
C LEU A 160 3.15 -16.59 -6.31
N THR A 161 3.95 -17.66 -6.33
CA THR A 161 3.49 -19.03 -6.51
C THR A 161 3.05 -19.67 -5.17
N ASN A 162 2.36 -20.79 -5.25
CA ASN A 162 2.02 -21.59 -4.06
C ASN A 162 3.26 -22.06 -3.30
N ASN A 163 4.35 -22.36 -4.01
CA ASN A 163 5.61 -22.78 -3.39
C ASN A 163 6.27 -21.63 -2.65
N ASP A 164 6.23 -20.41 -3.20
CA ASP A 164 6.73 -19.23 -2.52
C ASP A 164 5.96 -18.97 -1.23
N ILE A 165 4.63 -19.03 -1.25
CA ILE A 165 3.80 -18.86 -0.07
C ILE A 165 4.13 -19.92 0.99
N LYS A 166 4.27 -21.19 0.60
CA LYS A 166 4.69 -22.26 1.50
C LYS A 166 6.09 -22.02 2.07
N LYS A 167 7.06 -21.60 1.25
CA LYS A 167 8.42 -21.27 1.68
C LYS A 167 8.39 -20.15 2.72
N ILE A 168 7.72 -19.04 2.41
CA ILE A 168 7.61 -17.86 3.29
C ILE A 168 7.00 -18.24 4.64
N THR A 169 5.84 -18.88 4.61
CA THR A 169 5.10 -19.25 5.84
C THR A 169 5.84 -20.25 6.71
N LYS A 170 6.37 -21.33 6.12
CA LYS A 170 7.16 -22.35 6.85
C LYS A 170 8.42 -21.75 7.46
N THR A 171 9.16 -20.94 6.70
CA THR A 171 10.40 -20.33 7.17
C THR A 171 10.13 -19.40 8.34
N LEU A 172 9.14 -18.51 8.23
CA LEU A 172 8.75 -17.62 9.33
C LEU A 172 8.36 -18.40 10.59
N LEU A 173 7.49 -19.40 10.45
CA LEU A 173 7.03 -20.20 11.60
C LEU A 173 8.18 -20.99 12.27
N ASN A 174 9.11 -21.52 11.48
CA ASN A 174 10.27 -22.23 12.04
C ASN A 174 11.18 -21.30 12.85
N LEU A 175 11.37 -20.06 12.38
CA LEU A 175 12.13 -19.06 13.14
C LEU A 175 11.43 -18.61 14.41
N LEU A 176 10.10 -18.58 14.43
CA LEU A 176 9.30 -18.21 15.61
C LEU A 176 9.13 -19.34 16.63
N LYS A 177 9.43 -20.58 16.28
CA LYS A 177 9.36 -21.75 17.17
C LYS A 177 10.67 -22.03 17.90
N LYS A 178 11.77 -21.47 17.43
CA LYS A 178 13.07 -21.49 18.11
C LYS A 178 13.04 -20.55 19.33
#